data_6056af6637198f9a3b856604f6bd006f
#
_entry.id   6056af6637198f9a3b856604f6bd006f
#
_cell.length_a   1.000
_cell.length_b   1.000
_cell.length_c   1.000
_cell.angle_alpha   90.00
_cell.angle_beta   90.00
_cell.angle_gamma   90.00
#
_symmetry.space_group_name_H-M   'P 1'
#
loop_
_entity.id
_entity.type
_entity.pdbx_description
1 polymer ?
#
loop_
_entity_poly.entity_id
_entity_poly.type
_entity_poly.pdbx_seq_one_letter_code
_entity_poly.pdbx_strand_id
1 'polypeptide(L)'
;MDKDNRAKVLEAYNRYLNAIIEADIDAINECIDYPLAYIGGDSVKMLDKFPIDPQEWKEKTGWATSNAFEIDVVAVTEKKAHLLMRNCRRLRYDGSLIEEASAFYAFKTTDAGWKMYAFSDITFPA
;
A
#
# COMPACT_ATOMS: atom_id res chain seq x y z
N MET A 1 11.50 12.58 17.49
CA MET A 1 10.06 12.35 17.44
C MET A 1 9.58 12.07 16.05
N ASP A 2 9.70 13.00 15.11
CA ASP A 2 9.34 12.72 13.71
C ASP A 2 10.12 11.56 13.13
N LYS A 3 11.37 11.43 13.52
CA LYS A 3 12.25 10.37 13.06
C LYS A 3 11.75 8.98 13.47
N ASP A 4 11.29 8.87 14.72
CA ASP A 4 10.74 7.60 15.23
C ASP A 4 9.41 7.28 14.57
N ASN A 5 8.55 8.28 14.39
CA ASN A 5 7.26 8.09 13.72
C ASN A 5 7.46 7.72 12.25
N ARG A 6 8.40 8.37 11.59
CA ARG A 6 8.76 8.03 10.20
C ARG A 6 9.17 6.57 10.08
N ALA A 7 10.03 6.08 10.98
CA ALA A 7 10.46 4.69 10.98
C ALA A 7 9.29 3.73 11.23
N LYS A 8 8.40 4.07 12.15
CA LYS A 8 7.20 3.25 12.45
C LYS A 8 6.24 3.18 11.28
N VAL A 9 6.07 4.29 10.56
CA VAL A 9 5.23 4.31 9.36
C VAL A 9 5.82 3.43 8.27
N LEU A 10 7.14 3.47 8.09
CA LEU A 10 7.83 2.61 7.13
C LEU A 10 7.68 1.13 7.50
N GLU A 11 7.77 0.79 8.78
CA GLU A 11 7.52 -0.58 9.25
C GLU A 11 6.09 -1.02 8.95
N ALA A 12 5.12 -0.14 9.19
CA ALA A 12 3.71 -0.44 8.91
C ALA A 12 3.50 -0.67 7.42
N TYR A 13 4.10 0.15 6.57
CA TYR A 13 4.01 -0.02 5.13
C TYR A 13 4.66 -1.34 4.69
N ASN A 14 5.81 -1.68 5.24
CA ASN A 14 6.50 -2.93 4.89
C ASN A 14 5.69 -4.15 5.29
N ARG A 15 5.01 -4.12 6.44
CA ARG A 15 4.10 -5.21 6.83
C ARG A 15 2.97 -5.36 5.83
N TYR A 16 2.38 -4.25 5.40
CA TYR A 16 1.33 -4.25 4.39
C TYR A 16 1.84 -4.83 3.07
N LEU A 17 2.99 -4.37 2.60
CA LEU A 17 3.59 -4.85 1.34
C LEU A 17 3.86 -6.36 1.38
N ASN A 18 4.44 -6.85 2.47
CA ASN A 18 4.70 -8.27 2.63
C ASN A 18 3.41 -9.09 2.65
N ALA A 19 2.38 -8.58 3.31
CA ALA A 19 1.07 -9.25 3.36
C ALA A 19 0.45 -9.35 1.95
N ILE A 20 0.57 -8.30 1.15
CA ILE A 20 0.10 -8.29 -0.24
C ILE A 20 0.88 -9.32 -1.07
N ILE A 21 2.20 -9.32 -0.97
CA ILE A 21 3.07 -10.24 -1.72
C ILE A 21 2.74 -11.70 -1.36
N GLU A 22 2.49 -11.98 -0.09
CA GLU A 22 2.13 -13.31 0.39
C GLU A 22 0.66 -13.68 0.15
N ALA A 23 -0.14 -12.74 -0.32
CA ALA A 23 -1.58 -12.88 -0.51
C ALA A 23 -2.31 -13.30 0.78
N ASP A 24 -1.86 -12.80 1.91
CA ASP A 24 -2.42 -13.09 3.24
C ASP A 24 -3.45 -12.02 3.60
N ILE A 25 -4.72 -12.30 3.31
CA ILE A 25 -5.79 -11.32 3.49
C ILE A 25 -5.99 -10.94 4.96
N ASP A 26 -5.79 -11.87 5.89
CA ASP A 26 -5.91 -11.56 7.32
C ASP A 26 -4.82 -10.59 7.76
N ALA A 27 -3.59 -10.80 7.31
CA ALA A 27 -2.47 -9.88 7.60
C ALA A 27 -2.70 -8.51 6.95
N ILE A 28 -3.25 -8.47 5.74
CA ILE A 28 -3.60 -7.21 5.07
C ILE A 28 -4.61 -6.44 5.91
N ASN A 29 -5.66 -7.10 6.37
CA ASN A 29 -6.71 -6.47 7.17
C ASN A 29 -6.19 -5.93 8.50
N GLU A 30 -5.18 -6.58 9.08
CA GLU A 30 -4.54 -6.09 10.30
C GLU A 30 -3.76 -4.78 10.08
N CYS A 31 -3.34 -4.53 8.85
CA CYS A 31 -2.60 -3.31 8.48
C CYS A 31 -3.52 -2.12 8.18
N ILE A 32 -4.84 -2.32 8.16
CA ILE A 32 -5.81 -1.31 7.72
C ILE A 32 -6.79 -0.99 8.85
N ASP A 33 -7.09 0.29 9.02
CA ASP A 33 -8.15 0.75 9.89
C ASP A 33 -9.35 1.11 9.03
N TYR A 34 -10.35 0.24 9.03
CA TYR A 34 -11.56 0.44 8.24
C TYR A 34 -12.49 1.47 8.88
N PRO A 35 -13.28 2.23 8.12
CA PRO A 35 -13.40 2.17 6.66
C PRO A 35 -12.16 2.72 5.96
N LEU A 36 -11.79 2.08 4.84
CA LEU A 36 -10.65 2.48 4.03
C LEU A 36 -11.12 3.39 2.89
N ALA A 37 -10.56 4.58 2.80
CA ALA A 37 -10.86 5.49 1.70
C ALA A 37 -10.03 5.10 0.47
N TYR A 38 -10.70 4.74 -0.61
CA TYR A 38 -10.07 4.52 -1.91
C TYR A 38 -10.30 5.75 -2.78
N ILE A 39 -9.21 6.45 -3.09
CA ILE A 39 -9.25 7.68 -3.88
C ILE A 39 -9.05 7.31 -5.35
N GLY A 40 -10.13 7.26 -6.10
CA GLY A 40 -10.11 6.99 -7.52
C GLY A 40 -9.97 8.25 -8.36
N GLY A 41 -10.05 8.09 -9.68
CA GLY A 41 -9.95 9.22 -10.59
C GLY A 41 -11.14 10.16 -10.52
N ASP A 42 -12.34 9.64 -10.28
CA ASP A 42 -13.58 10.41 -10.30
C ASP A 42 -14.28 10.53 -8.95
N SER A 43 -13.94 9.69 -8.00
CA SER A 43 -14.65 9.65 -6.72
C SER A 43 -13.81 9.02 -5.62
N VAL A 44 -14.27 9.20 -4.39
CA VAL A 44 -13.73 8.54 -3.22
C VAL A 44 -14.73 7.51 -2.74
N LYS A 45 -14.29 6.28 -2.56
CA LYS A 45 -15.13 5.21 -2.02
C LYS A 45 -14.67 4.86 -0.62
N MET A 46 -15.63 4.71 0.29
CA MET A 46 -15.36 4.21 1.64
C MET A 46 -15.63 2.73 1.66
N LEU A 47 -14.60 1.94 1.96
CA LEU A 47 -14.64 0.48 1.85
C LEU A 47 -14.59 -0.15 3.24
N ASP A 48 -15.41 -1.18 3.45
CA ASP A 48 -15.43 -1.94 4.70
C ASP A 48 -14.50 -3.16 4.65
N LYS A 49 -13.97 -3.45 3.48
CA LYS A 49 -13.04 -4.56 3.27
C LYS A 49 -12.04 -4.21 2.18
N PHE A 50 -10.96 -4.95 2.11
CA PHE A 50 -9.93 -4.73 1.10
C PHE A 50 -10.52 -4.99 -0.30
N PRO A 51 -10.32 -4.06 -1.27
CA PRO A 51 -11.02 -4.11 -2.56
C PRO A 51 -10.48 -5.17 -3.53
N ILE A 52 -9.32 -5.73 -3.25
CA ILE A 52 -8.65 -6.68 -4.13
C ILE A 52 -8.49 -8.01 -3.40
N ASP A 53 -8.78 -9.11 -4.10
CA ASP A 53 -8.36 -10.43 -3.65
C ASP A 53 -6.95 -10.67 -4.20
N PRO A 54 -5.91 -10.60 -3.36
CA PRO A 54 -4.54 -10.68 -3.84
C PRO A 54 -4.22 -12.02 -4.51
N GLN A 55 -4.82 -13.11 -4.06
CA GLN A 55 -4.62 -14.41 -4.67
C GLN A 55 -5.22 -14.46 -6.09
N GLU A 56 -6.44 -13.98 -6.23
CA GLU A 56 -7.11 -13.90 -7.55
C GLU A 56 -6.35 -12.98 -8.49
N TRP A 57 -5.87 -11.84 -7.98
CA TRP A 57 -5.12 -10.89 -8.78
C TRP A 57 -3.80 -11.50 -9.28
N LYS A 58 -3.10 -12.26 -8.43
CA LYS A 58 -1.89 -12.99 -8.84
C LYS A 58 -2.19 -13.99 -9.95
N GLU A 59 -3.28 -14.72 -9.84
CA GLU A 59 -3.68 -15.71 -10.84
C GLU A 59 -4.01 -15.06 -12.17
N LYS A 60 -4.70 -13.93 -12.15
CA LYS A 60 -5.09 -13.22 -13.37
C LYS A 60 -3.93 -12.54 -14.08
N THR A 61 -3.01 -11.94 -13.34
CA THR A 61 -1.93 -11.13 -13.92
C THR A 61 -0.59 -11.86 -13.99
N GLY A 62 -0.44 -12.92 -13.21
CA GLY A 62 0.85 -13.59 -13.06
C GLY A 62 1.82 -12.85 -12.14
N TRP A 63 1.30 -11.91 -11.32
CA TRP A 63 2.15 -11.13 -10.42
C TRP A 63 2.87 -12.03 -9.42
N ALA A 64 4.18 -11.95 -9.41
CA ALA A 64 5.02 -12.70 -8.48
C ALA A 64 5.57 -11.81 -7.39
N THR A 65 6.05 -10.62 -7.76
CA THR A 65 6.67 -9.71 -6.82
C THR A 65 6.71 -8.29 -7.38
N SER A 66 7.10 -7.35 -6.54
CA SER A 66 7.32 -5.96 -6.92
C SER A 66 8.72 -5.54 -6.51
N ASN A 67 9.37 -4.73 -7.34
CA ASN A 67 10.70 -4.24 -7.03
C ASN A 67 10.93 -2.84 -7.62
N ALA A 68 12.17 -2.35 -7.48
CA ALA A 68 12.65 -1.10 -8.07
C ALA A 68 11.74 0.09 -7.74
N PHE A 69 11.32 0.21 -6.48
CA PHE A 69 10.46 1.31 -6.04
C PHE A 69 11.13 2.14 -4.95
N GLU A 70 10.69 3.39 -4.89
CA GLU A 70 11.12 4.35 -3.87
C GLU A 70 9.96 4.60 -2.92
N ILE A 71 10.24 4.61 -1.62
CA ILE A 71 9.27 4.92 -0.58
C ILE A 71 9.68 6.20 0.09
N ASP A 72 8.76 7.16 0.15
CA ASP A 72 9.01 8.45 0.78
C ASP A 72 7.87 8.81 1.71
N VAL A 73 8.18 8.97 3.00
CA VAL A 73 7.23 9.50 3.98
C VAL A 73 7.29 11.01 3.85
N VAL A 74 6.38 11.58 3.08
CA VAL A 74 6.42 13.00 2.70
C VAL A 74 5.96 13.93 3.80
N ALA A 75 5.17 13.44 4.74
CA ALA A 75 4.72 14.22 5.89
C ALA A 75 4.35 13.29 7.04
N VAL A 76 4.70 13.64 8.25
CA VAL A 76 4.38 12.86 9.43
C VAL A 76 4.14 13.76 10.65
N THR A 77 3.09 13.42 11.40
CA THR A 77 2.80 14.01 12.71
C THR A 77 2.66 12.87 13.72
N GLU A 78 2.30 13.19 14.95
CA GLU A 78 2.04 12.17 15.97
C GLU A 78 0.80 11.33 15.66
N LYS A 79 -0.11 11.86 14.84
CA LYS A 79 -1.41 11.24 14.58
C LYS A 79 -1.57 10.65 13.21
N LYS A 80 -0.92 11.23 12.19
CA LYS A 80 -1.05 10.72 10.82
C LYS A 80 0.19 10.98 10.00
N ALA A 81 0.30 10.24 8.91
CA ALA A 81 1.41 10.36 7.97
C ALA A 81 0.94 10.11 6.54
N HIS A 82 1.63 10.74 5.61
CA HIS A 82 1.43 10.51 4.18
C HIS A 82 2.69 9.89 3.60
N LEU A 83 2.50 8.88 2.74
CA LEU A 83 3.58 8.12 2.14
C LEU A 83 3.36 8.02 0.64
N LEU A 84 4.41 8.25 -0.14
CA LEU A 84 4.41 8.00 -1.57
C LEU A 84 5.28 6.81 -1.90
N MET A 85 4.77 5.94 -2.74
CA MET A 85 5.53 4.87 -3.37
C MET A 85 5.66 5.22 -4.85
N ARG A 86 6.88 5.27 -5.36
CA ARG A 86 7.16 5.66 -6.74
C ARG A 86 7.83 4.55 -7.50
N ASN A 87 7.47 4.43 -8.77
CA ASN A 87 8.17 3.58 -9.74
C ASN A 87 8.21 2.11 -9.32
N CYS A 88 7.13 1.62 -8.71
CA CYS A 88 7.01 0.22 -8.35
C CYS A 88 6.84 -0.62 -9.60
N ARG A 89 7.77 -1.54 -9.83
CA ARG A 89 7.71 -2.46 -10.95
C ARG A 89 7.09 -3.78 -10.50
N ARG A 90 5.93 -4.10 -11.03
CA ARG A 90 5.23 -5.35 -10.75
C ARG A 90 5.63 -6.38 -11.80
N LEU A 91 6.15 -7.50 -11.35
CA LEU A 91 6.78 -8.50 -12.20
C LEU A 91 6.07 -9.84 -12.12
N ARG A 92 6.05 -10.56 -13.26
CA ARG A 92 5.60 -11.95 -13.32
C ARG A 92 6.71 -12.89 -12.86
N TYR A 93 6.39 -14.18 -12.75
CA TYR A 93 7.35 -15.21 -12.34
C TYR A 93 8.53 -15.34 -13.31
N ASP A 94 8.33 -15.03 -14.59
CA ASP A 94 9.41 -15.07 -15.58
C ASP A 94 10.25 -13.79 -15.60
N GLY A 95 9.95 -12.84 -14.72
CA GLY A 95 10.66 -11.56 -14.64
C GLY A 95 10.12 -10.48 -15.55
N SER A 96 9.10 -10.78 -16.37
CA SER A 96 8.54 -9.78 -17.27
C SER A 96 7.72 -8.74 -16.52
N LEU A 97 7.68 -7.52 -17.04
CA LEU A 97 6.99 -6.39 -16.43
C LEU A 97 5.49 -6.44 -16.71
N ILE A 98 4.68 -6.41 -15.64
CA ILE A 98 3.23 -6.23 -15.76
C ILE A 98 2.91 -4.75 -15.93
N GLU A 99 3.40 -3.94 -15.00
CA GLU A 99 3.18 -2.49 -14.99
C GLU A 99 4.17 -1.79 -14.08
N GLU A 100 4.30 -0.50 -14.26
CA GLU A 100 5.03 0.37 -13.36
C GLU A 100 4.00 1.33 -12.74
N ALA A 101 3.95 1.38 -11.41
CA ALA A 101 2.92 2.11 -10.71
C ALA A 101 3.48 2.93 -9.56
N SER A 102 2.78 4.01 -9.24
CA SER A 102 3.02 4.79 -8.05
C SER A 102 1.71 4.89 -7.27
N ALA A 103 1.82 5.10 -5.97
CA ALA A 103 0.64 5.17 -5.13
C ALA A 103 0.88 6.09 -3.94
N PHE A 104 -0.21 6.67 -3.47
CA PHE A 104 -0.26 7.46 -2.24
C PHE A 104 -0.97 6.66 -1.17
N TYR A 105 -0.43 6.72 0.04
CA TYR A 105 -1.03 6.07 1.21
C TYR A 105 -1.10 7.07 2.36
N ALA A 106 -2.19 7.02 3.11
CA ALA A 106 -2.33 7.74 4.37
C ALA A 106 -2.43 6.75 5.52
N PHE A 107 -1.64 6.98 6.55
CA PHE A 107 -1.60 6.18 7.77
C PHE A 107 -2.01 7.03 8.96
N LYS A 108 -2.55 6.38 9.98
CA LYS A 108 -2.86 7.03 11.25
C LYS A 108 -2.47 6.15 12.42
N THR A 109 -2.25 6.76 13.57
CA THR A 109 -2.04 6.00 14.80
C THR A 109 -3.38 5.49 15.33
N THR A 110 -3.34 4.26 15.82
CA THR A 110 -4.47 3.62 16.52
C THR A 110 -3.93 3.01 17.80
N ASP A 111 -4.81 2.47 18.63
CA ASP A 111 -4.40 1.75 19.83
C ASP A 111 -3.51 0.54 19.52
N ALA A 112 -3.61 0.03 18.30
CA ALA A 112 -2.82 -1.11 17.83
C ALA A 112 -1.63 -0.69 16.95
N GLY A 113 -1.28 0.60 16.93
CA GLY A 113 -0.16 1.12 16.14
C GLY A 113 -0.60 1.85 14.88
N TRP A 114 0.34 2.06 13.96
CA TRP A 114 0.07 2.75 12.71
C TRP A 114 -0.68 1.84 11.75
N LYS A 115 -1.76 2.35 11.17
CA LYS A 115 -2.58 1.62 10.19
C LYS A 115 -2.96 2.52 9.03
N MET A 116 -3.07 1.92 7.85
CA MET A 116 -3.52 2.61 6.64
C MET A 116 -5.02 2.89 6.73
N TYR A 117 -5.45 4.07 6.28
CA TYR A 117 -6.88 4.38 6.20
C TYR A 117 -7.28 5.06 4.89
N ALA A 118 -6.32 5.30 3.99
CA ALA A 118 -6.60 5.80 2.64
C ALA A 118 -5.49 5.40 1.68
N PHE A 119 -5.84 5.16 0.43
CA PHE A 119 -4.85 4.96 -0.63
C PHE A 119 -5.38 5.39 -1.99
N SER A 120 -4.44 5.70 -2.88
CA SER A 120 -4.73 6.11 -4.25
C SER A 120 -3.65 5.57 -5.17
N ASP A 121 -4.06 4.80 -6.17
CA ASP A 121 -3.14 4.28 -7.18
C ASP A 121 -2.95 5.33 -8.28
N ILE A 122 -1.69 5.56 -8.64
CA ILE A 122 -1.33 6.38 -9.78
C ILE A 122 -0.37 5.57 -10.64
N THR A 123 -0.71 5.37 -11.91
CA THR A 123 0.14 4.68 -12.85
C THR A 123 0.67 5.71 -13.84
N PHE A 124 1.99 5.81 -13.93
CA PHE A 124 2.62 6.74 -14.86
C PHE A 124 2.86 6.06 -16.20
N PRO A 125 2.71 6.79 -17.30
CA PRO A 125 3.10 6.28 -18.60
C PRO A 125 4.58 5.91 -18.60
N ALA A 126 4.89 4.82 -19.25
CA ALA A 126 6.28 4.37 -19.38
C ALA A 126 7.08 5.35 -20.24
#